data_741eaaa3f7c51dfc84b9356e98ed481b
#
_entry.id   741eaaa3f7c51dfc84b9356e98ed481b
#
_cell.length_a   1.000
_cell.length_b   1.000
_cell.length_c   1.000
_cell.angle_alpha   90.00
_cell.angle_beta   90.00
_cell.angle_gamma   90.00
#
_symmetry.space_group_name_H-M   'P 1'
#
loop_
_entity.id
_entity.type
_entity.pdbx_description
1 polymer ?
#
loop_
_entity_poly.entity_id
_entity_poly.type
_entity_poly.pdbx_seq_one_letter_code
_entity_poly.pdbx_strand_id
1 'polypeptide(L)'
;MNFILFLLILILNSSSIISAGLQVKGNKLYDGNGNELIFRGINIAHAWFADRTKFSLNEINSLGANSARIVLATGHKWTKTSYSDLEKIISWCENDGLICVLEVHDFTGSDDPNDIISLAVNYWSEMKNLLNEHQNYVIVNIANEWLGSWNKGSLWGDTYSSAIKALRAIGLKNAIMVDASGWGQETGPIIENAHRVLESDPDKNVIFSYHVYAVLGKDDNSLISGFDGLKKTGVCWIVGEFGWFHSGANVAYKTLMNYCQNNGIGWIAWSWSGNGGDDACLDLTSSSTFSGKDLSDWGKYVFFGEGGIEKTSKKAYGGSGGNDNYGYCEGCEITATGDDGSKWGYENGKSCRIDINKCNGSGTDIAPNGFPYCSSCDVTVTGEDGIRWGWENNKSCVINESKC
;
A
#
# COMPACT_ATOMS: atom_id res chain seq x y z
N MET A 1 34.50 -49.88 37.02
CA MET A 1 34.53 -48.40 36.95
C MET A 1 33.87 -48.02 35.66
N ASN A 2 32.52 -47.85 35.69
CA ASN A 2 31.70 -47.61 34.50
C ASN A 2 31.51 -46.10 34.31
N PHE A 3 32.06 -45.57 33.22
CA PHE A 3 31.78 -44.19 32.78
C PHE A 3 30.47 -44.19 31.99
N ILE A 4 29.43 -43.59 32.55
CA ILE A 4 28.18 -43.29 31.85
C ILE A 4 28.37 -41.93 31.19
N LEU A 5 28.42 -41.95 29.84
CA LEU A 5 28.46 -40.74 29.01
C LEU A 5 27.04 -40.19 28.86
N PHE A 6 26.72 -39.07 29.51
CA PHE A 6 25.47 -38.33 29.31
C PHE A 6 25.59 -37.53 28.03
N LEU A 7 24.88 -37.97 26.95
CA LEU A 7 24.70 -37.23 25.73
C LEU A 7 23.58 -36.20 25.94
N LEU A 8 23.91 -34.92 26.13
CA LEU A 8 22.93 -33.84 26.14
C LEU A 8 22.53 -33.58 24.69
N ILE A 9 21.34 -34.05 24.29
CA ILE A 9 20.71 -33.67 23.03
C ILE A 9 20.10 -32.29 23.25
N LEU A 10 20.76 -31.24 22.75
CA LEU A 10 20.18 -29.93 22.56
C LEU A 10 19.16 -30.03 21.40
N ILE A 11 17.89 -30.18 21.77
CA ILE A 11 16.79 -29.98 20.81
C ILE A 11 16.70 -28.46 20.57
N LEU A 12 17.31 -28.00 19.48
CA LEU A 12 17.02 -26.67 18.93
C LEU A 12 15.59 -26.71 18.41
N ASN A 13 14.65 -26.31 19.26
CA ASN A 13 13.34 -25.92 18.80
C ASN A 13 13.53 -24.70 17.91
N SER A 14 13.64 -24.90 16.60
CA SER A 14 13.36 -23.86 15.63
C SER A 14 11.85 -23.60 15.68
N SER A 15 11.41 -22.82 16.68
CA SER A 15 10.14 -22.13 16.56
C SER A 15 10.25 -21.29 15.29
N SER A 16 9.56 -21.67 14.22
CA SER A 16 9.21 -20.77 13.15
C SER A 16 8.63 -19.52 13.81
N ILE A 17 9.38 -18.42 13.75
CA ILE A 17 8.88 -17.12 14.17
C ILE A 17 7.72 -16.87 13.19
N ILE A 18 6.49 -17.15 13.62
CA ILE A 18 5.31 -16.64 12.91
C ILE A 18 5.49 -15.14 13.00
N SER A 19 5.77 -14.51 11.86
CA SER A 19 5.88 -13.06 11.79
C SER A 19 4.59 -12.49 12.38
N ALA A 20 4.70 -11.71 13.43
CA ALA A 20 3.56 -10.96 13.95
C ALA A 20 3.13 -9.98 12.85
N GLY A 21 1.80 -9.83 12.62
CA GLY A 21 1.28 -8.87 11.66
C GLY A 21 1.76 -7.43 11.94
N LEU A 22 1.28 -6.48 11.17
CA LEU A 22 1.53 -5.06 11.40
C LEU A 22 1.06 -4.66 12.81
N GLN A 23 1.90 -3.97 13.57
CA GLN A 23 1.63 -3.65 14.97
C GLN A 23 1.90 -2.19 15.33
N VAL A 24 0.96 -1.59 16.02
CA VAL A 24 1.13 -0.30 16.70
C VAL A 24 1.81 -0.52 18.06
N LYS A 25 2.87 0.25 18.34
CA LYS A 25 3.53 0.30 19.64
C LYS A 25 3.74 1.77 20.04
N GLY A 26 3.01 2.24 21.04
CA GLY A 26 2.97 3.66 21.38
C GLY A 26 2.40 4.49 20.23
N ASN A 27 3.17 5.45 19.76
CA ASN A 27 2.78 6.34 18.66
C ASN A 27 3.34 5.92 17.28
N LYS A 28 3.82 4.68 17.14
CA LYS A 28 4.50 4.21 15.93
C LYS A 28 3.89 2.91 15.42
N LEU A 29 3.95 2.72 14.09
CA LEU A 29 3.61 1.48 13.41
C LEU A 29 4.89 0.69 13.09
N TYR A 30 4.82 -0.62 13.22
CA TYR A 30 5.92 -1.55 12.94
C TYR A 30 5.47 -2.67 12.02
N ASP A 31 6.37 -3.11 11.16
CA ASP A 31 6.18 -4.34 10.39
C ASP A 31 6.37 -5.60 11.27
N GLY A 32 6.04 -6.77 10.73
CA GLY A 32 6.14 -8.03 11.45
C GLY A 32 7.57 -8.44 11.83
N ASN A 33 8.59 -7.79 11.27
CA ASN A 33 10.00 -7.97 11.64
C ASN A 33 10.44 -6.99 12.75
N GLY A 34 9.55 -6.08 13.16
CA GLY A 34 9.82 -5.08 14.19
C GLY A 34 10.52 -3.82 13.68
N ASN A 35 10.56 -3.59 12.37
CA ASN A 35 11.06 -2.35 11.79
C ASN A 35 9.97 -1.27 11.82
N GLU A 36 10.34 -0.04 12.18
CA GLU A 36 9.40 1.09 12.11
C GLU A 36 8.96 1.34 10.67
N LEU A 37 7.64 1.43 10.47
CA LEU A 37 7.01 1.64 9.17
C LEU A 37 6.38 3.03 9.11
N ILE A 38 6.88 3.86 8.20
CA ILE A 38 6.38 5.20 7.94
C ILE A 38 5.81 5.24 6.52
N PHE A 39 4.51 5.44 6.39
CA PHE A 39 3.86 5.46 5.09
C PHE A 39 4.34 6.62 4.22
N ARG A 40 4.61 6.28 2.98
CA ARG A 40 4.79 7.17 1.84
C ARG A 40 3.99 6.57 0.71
N GLY A 41 2.70 6.86 0.71
CA GLY A 41 1.71 6.12 -0.07
C GLY A 41 0.81 6.98 -0.94
N ILE A 42 -0.02 6.28 -1.72
CA ILE A 42 -0.96 6.87 -2.67
C ILE A 42 -2.34 6.22 -2.48
N ASN A 43 -3.40 7.02 -2.53
CA ASN A 43 -4.77 6.54 -2.61
C ASN A 43 -5.10 6.04 -4.02
N ILE A 44 -5.75 4.87 -4.12
CA ILE A 44 -6.10 4.20 -5.38
C ILE A 44 -7.62 4.06 -5.47
N ALA A 45 -8.20 4.63 -6.49
CA ALA A 45 -9.65 4.73 -6.70
C ALA A 45 -10.28 3.44 -7.26
N HIS A 46 -10.07 2.27 -6.59
CA HIS A 46 -10.47 0.96 -7.10
C HIS A 46 -11.98 0.84 -7.34
N ALA A 47 -12.82 1.33 -6.41
CA ALA A 47 -14.29 1.21 -6.55
C ALA A 47 -14.85 1.78 -7.85
N TRP A 48 -14.12 2.73 -8.48
CA TRP A 48 -14.54 3.38 -9.72
C TRP A 48 -13.72 2.95 -10.93
N PHE A 49 -12.48 2.46 -10.72
CA PHE A 49 -11.53 2.09 -11.78
C PHE A 49 -10.86 0.74 -11.48
N ALA A 50 -11.67 -0.29 -11.23
CA ALA A 50 -11.21 -1.63 -10.83
C ALA A 50 -10.23 -2.25 -11.85
N ASP A 51 -10.47 -2.01 -13.14
CA ASP A 51 -9.62 -2.48 -14.26
C ASP A 51 -8.24 -1.79 -14.29
N ARG A 52 -8.08 -0.67 -13.61
CA ARG A 52 -6.82 0.09 -13.54
C ARG A 52 -5.99 -0.24 -12.31
N THR A 53 -6.56 -0.88 -11.29
CA THR A 53 -5.92 -1.03 -9.98
C THR A 53 -4.58 -1.74 -10.05
N LYS A 54 -4.50 -2.91 -10.71
CA LYS A 54 -3.23 -3.64 -10.85
C LYS A 54 -2.14 -2.78 -11.49
N PHE A 55 -2.47 -2.11 -12.59
CA PHE A 55 -1.55 -1.24 -13.30
C PHE A 55 -1.09 -0.08 -12.40
N SER A 56 -2.03 0.57 -11.72
CA SER A 56 -1.75 1.69 -10.82
C SER A 56 -0.83 1.28 -9.66
N LEU A 57 -1.04 0.11 -9.05
CA LEU A 57 -0.18 -0.42 -7.99
C LEU A 57 1.25 -0.64 -8.48
N ASN A 58 1.43 -1.26 -9.65
CA ASN A 58 2.75 -1.44 -10.26
C ASN A 58 3.45 -0.10 -10.53
N GLU A 59 2.71 0.90 -11.04
CA GLU A 59 3.26 2.23 -11.34
C GLU A 59 3.72 2.95 -10.06
N ILE A 60 2.89 3.01 -9.01
CA ILE A 60 3.30 3.66 -7.74
C ILE A 60 4.43 2.91 -7.05
N ASN A 61 4.47 1.57 -7.16
CA ASN A 61 5.57 0.76 -6.69
C ASN A 61 6.88 1.10 -7.39
N SER A 62 6.85 1.20 -8.73
CA SER A 62 8.01 1.55 -9.54
C SER A 62 8.56 2.94 -9.22
N LEU A 63 7.69 3.86 -8.78
CA LEU A 63 8.02 5.21 -8.32
C LEU A 63 8.43 5.26 -6.84
N GLY A 64 8.50 4.11 -6.15
CA GLY A 64 9.07 3.98 -4.80
C GLY A 64 8.06 4.09 -3.66
N ALA A 65 6.76 4.17 -3.89
CA ALA A 65 5.77 4.14 -2.82
C ALA A 65 5.88 2.84 -1.99
N ASN A 66 5.60 2.92 -0.68
CA ASN A 66 5.63 1.77 0.22
C ASN A 66 4.25 1.33 0.70
N SER A 67 3.22 2.07 0.36
CA SER A 67 1.84 1.79 0.77
C SER A 67 0.85 2.30 -0.27
N ALA A 68 -0.32 1.65 -0.30
CA ALA A 68 -1.46 2.06 -1.10
C ALA A 68 -2.72 2.01 -0.22
N ARG A 69 -3.52 3.07 -0.21
CA ARG A 69 -4.86 3.07 0.39
C ARG A 69 -5.88 2.85 -0.71
N ILE A 70 -6.63 1.77 -0.59
CA ILE A 70 -7.48 1.25 -1.67
C ILE A 70 -8.95 1.55 -1.33
N VAL A 71 -9.58 2.34 -2.18
CA VAL A 71 -11.00 2.67 -2.11
C VAL A 71 -11.83 1.45 -2.51
N LEU A 72 -12.57 0.87 -1.57
CA LEU A 72 -13.47 -0.26 -1.78
C LEU A 72 -14.93 0.19 -1.61
N ALA A 73 -15.87 -0.70 -1.92
CA ALA A 73 -17.28 -0.49 -1.72
C ALA A 73 -17.96 -1.72 -1.09
N THR A 74 -18.91 -1.49 -0.18
CA THR A 74 -19.70 -2.53 0.47
C THR A 74 -20.88 -3.00 -0.37
N GLY A 75 -21.26 -2.24 -1.39
CA GLY A 75 -22.48 -2.44 -2.16
C GLY A 75 -23.64 -1.52 -1.73
N HIS A 76 -23.40 -0.65 -0.74
CA HIS A 76 -24.43 0.29 -0.28
C HIS A 76 -24.61 1.45 -1.28
N LYS A 77 -23.50 2.02 -1.73
CA LYS A 77 -23.52 3.17 -2.66
C LYS A 77 -22.96 2.80 -4.04
N TRP A 78 -21.94 1.97 -4.09
CA TRP A 78 -21.28 1.52 -5.32
C TRP A 78 -21.24 0.00 -5.40
N THR A 79 -20.82 -0.54 -6.54
CA THR A 79 -20.68 -1.97 -6.74
C THR A 79 -19.78 -2.60 -5.68
N LYS A 80 -20.28 -3.59 -4.97
CA LYS A 80 -19.54 -4.27 -3.90
C LYS A 80 -18.22 -4.84 -4.42
N THR A 81 -17.14 -4.50 -3.77
CA THR A 81 -15.86 -5.19 -3.96
C THR A 81 -15.98 -6.59 -3.39
N SER A 82 -15.92 -7.60 -4.26
CA SER A 82 -16.12 -9.00 -3.88
C SER A 82 -14.91 -9.58 -3.13
N TYR A 83 -15.11 -10.72 -2.48
CA TYR A 83 -14.01 -11.47 -1.85
C TYR A 83 -12.91 -11.80 -2.85
N SER A 84 -13.27 -12.28 -4.06
CA SER A 84 -12.27 -12.63 -5.09
C SER A 84 -11.53 -11.41 -5.66
N ASP A 85 -12.15 -10.23 -5.69
CA ASP A 85 -11.47 -9.01 -6.13
C ASP A 85 -10.54 -8.49 -5.03
N LEU A 86 -10.97 -8.58 -3.77
CA LEU A 86 -10.14 -8.22 -2.63
C LEU A 86 -8.90 -9.11 -2.53
N GLU A 87 -9.04 -10.43 -2.75
CA GLU A 87 -7.94 -11.38 -2.79
C GLU A 87 -6.90 -11.00 -3.85
N LYS A 88 -7.34 -10.61 -5.05
CA LYS A 88 -6.44 -10.13 -6.11
C LYS A 88 -5.73 -8.84 -5.72
N ILE A 89 -6.45 -7.87 -5.15
CA ILE A 89 -5.88 -6.59 -4.71
C ILE A 89 -4.77 -6.83 -3.68
N ILE A 90 -5.05 -7.65 -2.66
CA ILE A 90 -4.07 -7.98 -1.61
C ILE A 90 -2.84 -8.67 -2.24
N SER A 91 -3.06 -9.65 -3.11
CA SER A 91 -1.98 -10.33 -3.82
C SER A 91 -1.11 -9.36 -4.64
N TRP A 92 -1.72 -8.39 -5.33
CA TRP A 92 -0.95 -7.38 -6.08
C TRP A 92 -0.13 -6.49 -5.15
N CYS A 93 -0.71 -6.05 -4.03
CA CYS A 93 0.02 -5.25 -3.05
C CYS A 93 1.22 -6.02 -2.47
N GLU A 94 1.01 -7.29 -2.07
CA GLU A 94 2.07 -8.12 -1.52
C GLU A 94 3.19 -8.37 -2.52
N ASN A 95 2.84 -8.70 -3.77
CA ASN A 95 3.82 -8.89 -4.85
C ASN A 95 4.66 -7.64 -5.09
N ASP A 96 4.08 -6.46 -4.93
CA ASP A 96 4.77 -5.17 -5.10
C ASP A 96 5.43 -4.67 -3.82
N GLY A 97 5.29 -5.40 -2.70
CA GLY A 97 5.81 -5.00 -1.38
C GLY A 97 5.17 -3.70 -0.86
N LEU A 98 3.91 -3.48 -1.21
CA LEU A 98 3.11 -2.36 -0.74
C LEU A 98 2.27 -2.77 0.47
N ILE A 99 2.28 -1.96 1.52
CA ILE A 99 1.27 -2.11 2.58
C ILE A 99 -0.08 -1.67 2.03
N CYS A 100 -1.06 -2.56 2.17
CA CYS A 100 -2.40 -2.38 1.64
C CYS A 100 -3.33 -1.86 2.75
N VAL A 101 -3.68 -0.58 2.72
CA VAL A 101 -4.70 0.01 3.59
C VAL A 101 -6.03 -0.08 2.86
N LEU A 102 -6.90 -0.96 3.31
CA LEU A 102 -8.21 -1.22 2.69
C LEU A 102 -9.28 -0.39 3.40
N GLU A 103 -10.05 0.41 2.67
CA GLU A 103 -11.13 1.21 3.25
C GLU A 103 -12.43 1.05 2.45
N VAL A 104 -13.59 1.17 3.11
CA VAL A 104 -14.89 1.24 2.43
C VAL A 104 -15.37 2.68 2.36
N HIS A 105 -15.69 3.13 1.14
CA HIS A 105 -15.97 4.54 0.84
C HIS A 105 -17.46 4.92 0.84
N ASP A 106 -18.34 3.93 0.95
CA ASP A 106 -19.80 4.12 0.85
C ASP A 106 -20.37 5.10 1.87
N PHE A 107 -19.69 5.27 3.01
CA PHE A 107 -20.22 6.00 4.17
C PHE A 107 -19.62 7.39 4.36
N THR A 108 -18.86 7.88 3.38
CA THR A 108 -18.23 9.19 3.38
C THR A 108 -19.26 10.28 3.68
N GLY A 109 -19.03 11.04 4.76
CA GLY A 109 -19.87 12.16 5.19
C GLY A 109 -21.18 11.76 5.85
N SER A 110 -21.46 10.47 6.06
CA SER A 110 -22.66 10.02 6.82
C SER A 110 -22.52 10.29 8.30
N ASP A 111 -23.65 10.48 8.97
CA ASP A 111 -23.76 10.64 10.43
C ASP A 111 -24.50 9.47 11.10
N ASP A 112 -24.89 8.42 10.36
CA ASP A 112 -25.58 7.26 10.91
C ASP A 112 -24.58 6.26 11.52
N PRO A 113 -24.61 5.98 12.83
CA PRO A 113 -23.76 4.97 13.46
C PRO A 113 -23.94 3.55 12.89
N ASN A 114 -25.12 3.22 12.33
CA ASN A 114 -25.36 1.91 11.74
C ASN A 114 -24.48 1.63 10.54
N ASP A 115 -24.07 2.67 9.81
CA ASP A 115 -23.15 2.54 8.67
C ASP A 115 -21.83 1.89 9.12
N ILE A 116 -21.38 2.23 10.32
CA ILE A 116 -20.13 1.70 10.88
C ILE A 116 -20.37 0.42 11.67
N ILE A 117 -21.30 0.45 12.65
CA ILE A 117 -21.50 -0.65 13.61
C ILE A 117 -22.08 -1.88 12.93
N SER A 118 -22.88 -1.70 11.87
CA SER A 118 -23.54 -2.79 11.15
C SER A 118 -22.99 -2.99 9.75
N LEU A 119 -23.10 -2.00 8.86
CA LEU A 119 -22.83 -2.21 7.44
C LEU A 119 -21.33 -2.42 7.16
N ALA A 120 -20.44 -1.54 7.65
CA ALA A 120 -19.01 -1.71 7.49
C ALA A 120 -18.50 -2.98 8.22
N VAL A 121 -18.92 -3.19 9.48
CA VAL A 121 -18.53 -4.38 10.26
C VAL A 121 -18.97 -5.66 9.57
N ASN A 122 -20.18 -5.73 9.00
CA ASN A 122 -20.64 -6.92 8.26
C ASN A 122 -19.78 -7.18 7.03
N TYR A 123 -19.46 -6.15 6.25
CA TYR A 123 -18.55 -6.30 5.11
C TYR A 123 -17.18 -6.86 5.53
N TRP A 124 -16.57 -6.29 6.56
CA TRP A 124 -15.29 -6.78 7.06
C TRP A 124 -15.37 -8.17 7.68
N SER A 125 -16.53 -8.54 8.26
CA SER A 125 -16.79 -9.90 8.76
C SER A 125 -16.77 -10.95 7.66
N GLU A 126 -17.35 -10.64 6.50
CA GLU A 126 -17.31 -11.52 5.33
C GLU A 126 -15.86 -11.72 4.82
N MET A 127 -15.02 -10.70 4.93
CA MET A 127 -13.63 -10.70 4.43
C MET A 127 -12.61 -11.21 5.47
N LYS A 128 -13.02 -11.42 6.71
CA LYS A 128 -12.14 -11.66 7.87
C LYS A 128 -11.08 -12.74 7.65
N ASN A 129 -11.44 -13.88 7.06
CA ASN A 129 -10.49 -14.99 6.91
C ASN A 129 -9.34 -14.58 5.98
N LEU A 130 -9.67 -14.01 4.83
CA LEU A 130 -8.69 -13.47 3.88
C LEU A 130 -7.81 -12.42 4.56
N LEU A 131 -8.41 -11.46 5.25
CA LEU A 131 -7.66 -10.38 5.92
C LEU A 131 -6.68 -10.92 6.97
N ASN A 132 -7.09 -11.91 7.76
CA ASN A 132 -6.25 -12.53 8.79
C ASN A 132 -5.07 -13.32 8.21
N GLU A 133 -5.20 -13.92 7.02
CA GLU A 133 -4.11 -14.60 6.34
C GLU A 133 -3.03 -13.63 5.88
N HIS A 134 -3.40 -12.38 5.63
CA HIS A 134 -2.53 -11.33 5.10
C HIS A 134 -2.23 -10.18 6.08
N GLN A 135 -2.31 -10.43 7.41
CA GLN A 135 -2.11 -9.40 8.44
C GLN A 135 -0.73 -8.71 8.40
N ASN A 136 0.24 -9.29 7.70
CA ASN A 136 1.57 -8.71 7.50
C ASN A 136 1.55 -7.52 6.52
N TYR A 137 0.57 -7.47 5.62
CA TYR A 137 0.50 -6.45 4.58
C TYR A 137 -0.79 -5.64 4.61
N VAL A 138 -1.79 -6.06 5.38
CA VAL A 138 -3.13 -5.49 5.32
C VAL A 138 -3.50 -4.76 6.61
N ILE A 139 -3.94 -3.53 6.45
CA ILE A 139 -4.59 -2.70 7.47
C ILE A 139 -6.05 -2.49 7.06
N VAL A 140 -6.97 -2.60 8.00
CA VAL A 140 -8.39 -2.38 7.79
C VAL A 140 -8.75 -0.98 8.27
N ASN A 141 -9.00 -0.07 7.33
CA ASN A 141 -9.58 1.24 7.60
C ASN A 141 -11.11 1.09 7.59
N ILE A 142 -11.74 1.17 8.75
CA ILE A 142 -13.13 0.73 8.94
C ILE A 142 -14.08 1.36 7.92
N ALA A 143 -14.00 2.69 7.74
CA ALA A 143 -14.74 3.43 6.72
C ALA A 143 -14.08 4.78 6.45
N ASN A 144 -14.19 5.26 5.21
CA ASN A 144 -13.73 6.59 4.83
C ASN A 144 -14.63 7.67 5.43
N GLU A 145 -14.01 8.67 6.07
CA GLU A 145 -14.59 9.95 6.46
C GLU A 145 -16.00 9.86 7.11
N TRP A 146 -16.26 8.78 7.83
CA TRP A 146 -17.51 8.68 8.56
C TRP A 146 -17.52 9.68 9.71
N LEU A 147 -18.69 10.17 10.00
CA LEU A 147 -19.11 11.30 10.76
C LEU A 147 -18.73 12.62 10.04
N GLY A 148 -19.62 13.01 9.10
CA GLY A 148 -19.50 14.28 8.39
C GLY A 148 -19.73 15.50 9.29
N SER A 149 -20.56 15.36 10.32
CA SER A 149 -20.84 16.43 11.29
C SER A 149 -19.64 16.77 12.17
N TRP A 150 -19.51 18.07 12.44
CA TRP A 150 -18.47 18.64 13.32
C TRP A 150 -18.93 18.67 14.78
N ASN A 151 -17.95 18.70 15.71
CA ASN A 151 -18.19 18.81 17.16
C ASN A 151 -19.02 17.65 17.74
N LYS A 152 -18.86 16.44 17.20
CA LYS A 152 -19.54 15.22 17.63
C LYS A 152 -18.56 14.18 18.20
N GLY A 153 -17.53 14.61 18.92
CA GLY A 153 -16.46 13.75 19.40
C GLY A 153 -16.91 12.55 20.22
N SER A 154 -17.94 12.70 21.07
CA SER A 154 -18.50 11.58 21.84
C SER A 154 -19.12 10.53 20.92
N LEU A 155 -19.95 10.95 19.95
CA LEU A 155 -20.57 10.02 18.98
C LEU A 155 -19.51 9.29 18.17
N TRP A 156 -18.48 9.99 17.67
CA TRP A 156 -17.35 9.45 16.96
C TRP A 156 -16.63 8.36 17.77
N GLY A 157 -16.26 8.70 19.00
CA GLY A 157 -15.53 7.79 19.87
C GLY A 157 -16.36 6.57 20.30
N ASP A 158 -17.67 6.72 20.57
CA ASP A 158 -18.56 5.61 20.96
C ASP A 158 -18.78 4.65 19.80
N THR A 159 -18.98 5.18 18.60
CA THR A 159 -19.23 4.38 17.39
C THR A 159 -18.00 3.58 17.01
N TYR A 160 -16.82 4.21 16.88
CA TYR A 160 -15.61 3.47 16.54
C TYR A 160 -15.19 2.48 17.63
N SER A 161 -15.38 2.83 18.92
CA SER A 161 -15.14 1.88 20.02
C SER A 161 -16.02 0.63 19.91
N SER A 162 -17.29 0.82 19.52
CA SER A 162 -18.23 -0.29 19.33
C SER A 162 -17.87 -1.14 18.12
N ALA A 163 -17.52 -0.53 16.99
CA ALA A 163 -17.10 -1.21 15.78
C ALA A 163 -15.81 -2.02 15.98
N ILE A 164 -14.81 -1.46 16.65
CA ILE A 164 -13.55 -2.15 16.97
C ILE A 164 -13.82 -3.38 17.83
N LYS A 165 -14.62 -3.25 18.89
CA LYS A 165 -15.02 -4.39 19.73
C LYS A 165 -15.73 -5.46 18.93
N ALA A 166 -16.63 -5.08 18.01
CA ALA A 166 -17.33 -6.04 17.15
C ALA A 166 -16.36 -6.77 16.21
N LEU A 167 -15.43 -6.05 15.56
CA LEU A 167 -14.42 -6.63 14.69
C LEU A 167 -13.49 -7.57 15.43
N ARG A 168 -13.06 -7.23 16.65
CA ARG A 168 -12.24 -8.14 17.49
C ARG A 168 -13.05 -9.34 17.97
N ALA A 169 -14.31 -9.17 18.31
CA ALA A 169 -15.19 -10.28 18.72
C ALA A 169 -15.40 -11.33 17.62
N ILE A 170 -15.43 -10.93 16.35
CA ILE A 170 -15.47 -11.89 15.22
C ILE A 170 -14.09 -12.48 14.90
N GLY A 171 -13.03 -12.05 15.55
CA GLY A 171 -11.67 -12.57 15.41
C GLY A 171 -10.82 -11.91 14.33
N LEU A 172 -11.10 -10.67 13.92
CA LEU A 172 -10.21 -9.88 13.07
C LEU A 172 -8.92 -9.55 13.83
N LYS A 173 -7.75 -9.81 13.21
CA LYS A 173 -6.42 -9.64 13.82
C LYS A 173 -5.62 -8.47 13.26
N ASN A 174 -5.98 -8.00 12.08
CA ASN A 174 -5.28 -6.92 11.39
C ASN A 174 -5.22 -5.63 12.23
N ALA A 175 -4.21 -4.80 12.00
CA ALA A 175 -4.25 -3.42 12.48
C ALA A 175 -5.49 -2.71 11.92
N ILE A 176 -6.14 -1.92 12.77
CA ILE A 176 -7.37 -1.20 12.43
C ILE A 176 -7.04 0.29 12.28
N MET A 177 -7.58 0.92 11.26
CA MET A 177 -7.50 2.37 11.06
C MET A 177 -8.89 2.99 11.18
N VAL A 178 -8.96 4.17 11.79
CA VAL A 178 -10.18 4.95 11.94
C VAL A 178 -9.93 6.40 11.50
N ASP A 179 -10.79 6.93 10.65
CA ASP A 179 -10.69 8.31 10.17
C ASP A 179 -11.26 9.28 11.18
N ALA A 180 -10.74 10.51 11.21
CA ALA A 180 -11.30 11.60 12.00
C ALA A 180 -12.72 11.95 11.56
N SER A 181 -13.50 12.62 12.43
CA SER A 181 -14.78 13.21 12.08
C SER A 181 -14.63 14.48 11.23
N GLY A 182 -15.76 15.12 10.90
CA GLY A 182 -15.76 16.33 10.09
C GLY A 182 -15.14 16.11 8.72
N TRP A 183 -15.59 15.07 8.01
CA TRP A 183 -14.98 14.66 6.72
C TRP A 183 -13.47 14.39 6.86
N GLY A 184 -13.07 13.64 7.86
CA GLY A 184 -11.68 13.34 8.13
C GLY A 184 -10.83 14.51 8.66
N GLN A 185 -11.38 15.72 8.79
CA GLN A 185 -10.61 16.96 8.97
C GLN A 185 -10.73 17.59 10.37
N GLU A 186 -11.36 16.93 11.34
CA GLU A 186 -11.52 17.46 12.70
C GLU A 186 -10.53 16.85 13.68
N THR A 187 -9.58 17.62 14.19
CA THR A 187 -8.57 17.13 15.15
C THR A 187 -9.11 16.91 16.56
N GLY A 188 -10.10 17.70 16.98
CA GLY A 188 -10.67 17.67 18.33
C GLY A 188 -11.12 16.29 18.80
N PRO A 189 -11.96 15.56 18.06
CA PRO A 189 -12.41 14.22 18.40
C PRO A 189 -11.29 13.22 18.64
N ILE A 190 -10.23 13.25 17.83
CA ILE A 190 -9.05 12.40 18.06
C ILE A 190 -8.37 12.85 19.36
N ILE A 191 -8.08 14.14 19.53
CA ILE A 191 -7.38 14.66 20.71
C ILE A 191 -8.11 14.28 22.00
N GLU A 192 -9.44 14.34 22.00
CA GLU A 192 -10.25 14.08 23.19
C GLU A 192 -10.54 12.59 23.43
N ASN A 193 -10.65 11.77 22.38
CA ASN A 193 -11.20 10.43 22.48
C ASN A 193 -10.25 9.30 22.03
N ALA A 194 -9.08 9.61 21.44
CA ALA A 194 -8.23 8.58 20.87
C ALA A 194 -7.83 7.50 21.89
N HIS A 195 -7.51 7.86 23.12
CA HIS A 195 -7.19 6.89 24.17
C HIS A 195 -8.36 5.96 24.47
N ARG A 196 -9.59 6.48 24.54
CA ARG A 196 -10.80 5.68 24.77
C ARG A 196 -11.03 4.70 23.60
N VAL A 197 -10.85 5.17 22.37
CA VAL A 197 -10.96 4.33 21.17
C VAL A 197 -9.87 3.28 21.15
N LEU A 198 -8.61 3.64 21.45
CA LEU A 198 -7.49 2.71 21.55
C LEU A 198 -7.73 1.67 22.65
N GLU A 199 -8.23 2.07 23.83
CA GLU A 199 -8.56 1.15 24.94
C GLU A 199 -9.70 0.18 24.61
N SER A 200 -10.54 0.48 23.63
CA SER A 200 -11.57 -0.44 23.14
C SER A 200 -11.04 -1.64 22.38
N ASP A 201 -9.81 -1.56 21.87
CA ASP A 201 -9.09 -2.66 21.23
C ASP A 201 -8.23 -3.41 22.29
N PRO A 202 -8.51 -4.69 22.56
CA PRO A 202 -7.65 -5.48 23.46
C PRO A 202 -6.21 -5.60 22.97
N ASP A 203 -5.99 -5.53 21.65
CA ASP A 203 -4.65 -5.63 21.03
C ASP A 203 -3.93 -4.28 20.96
N LYS A 204 -4.62 -3.16 21.27
CA LYS A 204 -4.09 -1.79 21.16
C LYS A 204 -3.51 -1.47 19.75
N ASN A 205 -4.05 -2.09 18.72
CA ASN A 205 -3.52 -2.05 17.37
C ASN A 205 -4.37 -1.14 16.46
N VAL A 206 -4.53 0.12 16.87
CA VAL A 206 -5.35 1.15 16.20
C VAL A 206 -4.49 2.30 15.72
N ILE A 207 -4.71 2.70 14.46
CA ILE A 207 -4.10 3.85 13.79
C ILE A 207 -5.19 4.91 13.58
N PHE A 208 -4.90 6.16 13.90
CA PHE A 208 -5.81 7.28 13.66
C PHE A 208 -5.43 7.98 12.35
N SER A 209 -6.37 8.06 11.43
CA SER A 209 -6.19 8.68 10.13
C SER A 209 -6.81 10.07 10.13
N TYR A 210 -6.03 11.05 9.74
CA TYR A 210 -6.45 12.44 9.61
C TYR A 210 -6.31 12.88 8.16
N HIS A 211 -7.33 13.57 7.62
CA HIS A 211 -7.33 14.08 6.25
C HIS A 211 -7.03 15.58 6.24
N VAL A 212 -6.20 16.03 5.30
CA VAL A 212 -5.78 17.43 5.22
C VAL A 212 -6.16 18.04 3.88
N TYR A 213 -7.21 18.84 3.96
CA TYR A 213 -7.63 19.71 2.87
C TYR A 213 -7.71 21.16 3.36
N ALA A 214 -8.56 21.97 2.77
CA ALA A 214 -8.59 23.41 2.99
C ALA A 214 -9.00 23.87 4.43
N VAL A 215 -9.43 22.96 5.31
CA VAL A 215 -9.81 23.31 6.68
C VAL A 215 -8.57 23.55 7.55
N LEU A 216 -7.81 22.47 7.85
CA LEU A 216 -6.58 22.61 8.64
C LEU A 216 -5.41 23.07 7.77
N GLY A 217 -5.37 22.61 6.52
CA GLY A 217 -4.30 22.92 5.57
C GLY A 217 -4.35 24.31 4.96
N LYS A 218 -5.27 25.19 5.38
CA LYS A 218 -5.43 26.56 4.85
C LYS A 218 -4.18 27.44 4.96
N ASP A 219 -3.35 27.19 5.97
CA ASP A 219 -2.09 27.89 6.20
C ASP A 219 -1.14 27.05 7.09
N ASP A 220 0.16 27.35 7.05
CA ASP A 220 1.20 26.65 7.79
C ASP A 220 1.00 26.61 9.30
N ASN A 221 0.57 27.73 9.90
CA ASN A 221 0.39 27.84 11.35
C ASN A 221 -0.76 26.97 11.84
N SER A 222 -1.89 27.01 11.13
CA SER A 222 -3.06 26.17 11.43
C SER A 222 -2.69 24.69 11.35
N LEU A 223 -1.98 24.29 10.30
CA LEU A 223 -1.53 22.93 10.07
C LEU A 223 -0.61 22.44 11.21
N ILE A 224 0.47 23.21 11.50
CA ILE A 224 1.44 22.86 12.54
C ILE A 224 0.76 22.77 13.90
N SER A 225 -0.11 23.74 14.24
CA SER A 225 -0.83 23.73 15.51
C SER A 225 -1.73 22.50 15.67
N GLY A 226 -2.47 22.12 14.62
CA GLY A 226 -3.30 20.91 14.63
C GLY A 226 -2.46 19.63 14.78
N PHE A 227 -1.37 19.53 14.04
CA PHE A 227 -0.49 18.38 14.11
C PHE A 227 0.25 18.26 15.45
N ASP A 228 0.65 19.39 16.06
CA ASP A 228 1.20 19.41 17.42
C ASP A 228 0.16 18.96 18.46
N GLY A 229 -1.12 19.29 18.24
CA GLY A 229 -2.23 18.79 19.05
C GLY A 229 -2.37 17.28 18.96
N LEU A 230 -2.39 16.71 17.75
CA LEU A 230 -2.44 15.26 17.52
C LEU A 230 -1.20 14.55 18.11
N LYS A 231 -0.01 15.10 17.89
CA LYS A 231 1.24 14.54 18.41
C LYS A 231 1.25 14.44 19.94
N LYS A 232 0.68 15.40 20.65
CA LYS A 232 0.59 15.40 22.12
C LYS A 232 -0.27 14.26 22.67
N THR A 233 -1.16 13.68 21.90
CA THR A 233 -1.95 12.52 22.31
C THR A 233 -1.11 11.28 22.58
N GLY A 234 0.03 11.15 21.92
CA GLY A 234 0.92 9.97 22.03
C GLY A 234 0.39 8.72 21.37
N VAL A 235 -0.73 8.78 20.61
CA VAL A 235 -1.24 7.64 19.82
C VAL A 235 -0.60 7.60 18.43
N CYS A 236 -0.69 6.45 17.76
CA CYS A 236 -0.26 6.32 16.38
C CYS A 236 -1.26 6.98 15.44
N TRP A 237 -0.83 7.98 14.68
CA TRP A 237 -1.66 8.65 13.70
C TRP A 237 -0.89 8.92 12.40
N ILE A 238 -1.62 9.06 11.32
CA ILE A 238 -1.10 9.36 9.99
C ILE A 238 -1.98 10.41 9.29
N VAL A 239 -1.47 10.96 8.19
CA VAL A 239 -2.30 11.68 7.22
C VAL A 239 -2.78 10.68 6.18
N GLY A 240 -4.06 10.26 6.24
CA GLY A 240 -4.65 9.25 5.35
C GLY A 240 -4.99 9.78 3.97
N GLU A 241 -5.28 11.09 3.89
CA GLU A 241 -5.49 11.81 2.64
C GLU A 241 -4.96 13.23 2.74
N PHE A 242 -4.44 13.74 1.63
CA PHE A 242 -4.17 15.16 1.46
C PHE A 242 -4.01 15.52 -0.03
N GLY A 243 -4.34 16.76 -0.35
CA GLY A 243 -4.14 17.34 -1.67
C GLY A 243 -3.37 18.66 -1.62
N TRP A 244 -3.10 19.27 -2.76
CA TRP A 244 -2.46 20.57 -2.86
C TRP A 244 -3.49 21.71 -2.96
N PHE A 245 -4.72 21.39 -3.36
CA PHE A 245 -5.82 22.30 -3.59
C PHE A 245 -7.13 21.61 -3.23
N HIS A 246 -8.13 22.34 -2.70
CA HIS A 246 -9.46 21.82 -2.44
C HIS A 246 -10.45 22.95 -2.22
N SER A 247 -11.65 22.83 -2.78
CA SER A 247 -12.76 23.80 -2.58
C SER A 247 -12.37 25.26 -2.84
N GLY A 248 -11.57 25.52 -3.87
CA GLY A 248 -11.14 26.86 -4.25
C GLY A 248 -9.95 27.42 -3.46
N ALA A 249 -9.33 26.64 -2.57
CA ALA A 249 -8.23 27.11 -1.73
C ALA A 249 -6.98 26.20 -1.84
N ASN A 250 -5.81 26.83 -1.72
CA ASN A 250 -4.55 26.10 -1.63
C ASN A 250 -4.43 25.42 -0.26
N VAL A 251 -3.75 24.28 -0.23
CA VAL A 251 -3.40 23.52 0.96
C VAL A 251 -1.89 23.65 1.22
N ALA A 252 -1.50 23.76 2.47
CA ALA A 252 -0.10 23.85 2.90
C ALA A 252 0.63 22.50 2.82
N TYR A 253 0.52 21.81 1.69
CA TYR A 253 1.02 20.44 1.49
C TYR A 253 2.53 20.30 1.65
N LYS A 254 3.30 21.35 1.31
CA LYS A 254 4.76 21.35 1.47
C LYS A 254 5.14 21.31 2.95
N THR A 255 4.48 22.13 3.75
CA THR A 255 4.65 22.16 5.21
C THR A 255 4.21 20.84 5.83
N LEU A 256 3.09 20.25 5.33
CA LEU A 256 2.63 18.93 5.74
C LEU A 256 3.72 17.87 5.53
N MET A 257 4.22 17.73 4.29
CA MET A 257 5.20 16.69 3.96
C MET A 257 6.49 16.84 4.78
N ASN A 258 6.97 18.09 4.96
CA ASN A 258 8.15 18.38 5.78
C ASN A 258 7.90 18.09 7.26
N TYR A 259 6.74 18.48 7.81
CA TYR A 259 6.39 18.19 9.20
C TYR A 259 6.34 16.68 9.44
N CYS A 260 5.65 15.94 8.57
CA CYS A 260 5.55 14.49 8.64
C CYS A 260 6.93 13.82 8.57
N GLN A 261 7.81 14.27 7.68
CA GLN A 261 9.17 13.74 7.56
C GLN A 261 9.98 13.98 8.84
N ASN A 262 9.92 15.17 9.40
CA ASN A 262 10.70 15.55 10.59
C ASN A 262 10.20 14.87 11.87
N ASN A 263 8.95 14.39 11.89
CA ASN A 263 8.33 13.79 13.07
C ASN A 263 8.05 12.29 12.92
N GLY A 264 8.47 11.64 11.82
CA GLY A 264 8.24 10.21 11.60
C GLY A 264 6.76 9.85 11.41
N ILE A 265 5.97 10.75 10.81
CA ILE A 265 4.55 10.55 10.58
C ILE A 265 4.31 10.07 9.16
N GLY A 266 3.47 9.05 9.01
CA GLY A 266 3.05 8.53 7.71
C GLY A 266 2.10 9.46 6.98
N TRP A 267 2.13 9.42 5.64
CA TRP A 267 1.16 10.10 4.82
C TRP A 267 0.84 9.32 3.54
N ILE A 268 -0.38 9.50 3.03
CA ILE A 268 -0.91 8.91 1.80
C ILE A 268 -1.58 10.02 0.99
N ALA A 269 -1.06 10.32 -0.21
CA ALA A 269 -1.57 11.41 -1.03
C ALA A 269 -2.87 11.03 -1.75
N TRP A 270 -3.80 11.95 -1.88
CA TRP A 270 -5.00 11.83 -2.70
C TRP A 270 -4.75 12.44 -4.06
N SER A 271 -4.97 11.75 -5.15
CA SER A 271 -5.06 10.31 -5.37
C SER A 271 -4.36 9.98 -6.70
N TRP A 272 -4.12 8.69 -6.99
CA TRP A 272 -3.38 8.32 -8.21
C TRP A 272 -4.00 8.94 -9.45
N SER A 273 -5.29 8.69 -9.71
CA SER A 273 -6.02 9.28 -10.82
C SER A 273 -7.50 8.96 -10.77
N GLY A 274 -8.30 9.72 -11.54
CA GLY A 274 -9.70 9.46 -11.80
C GLY A 274 -10.66 10.38 -11.04
N ASN A 275 -10.17 11.46 -10.43
CA ASN A 275 -11.01 12.48 -9.86
C ASN A 275 -11.78 13.23 -10.96
N GLY A 276 -12.99 13.68 -10.65
CA GLY A 276 -13.84 14.42 -11.58
C GLY A 276 -14.11 15.84 -11.12
N GLY A 277 -14.61 16.69 -12.05
CA GLY A 277 -14.99 18.07 -11.74
C GLY A 277 -13.82 18.89 -11.21
N ASP A 278 -14.08 19.65 -10.14
CA ASP A 278 -13.08 20.54 -9.53
C ASP A 278 -11.92 19.77 -8.84
N ASP A 279 -12.15 18.50 -8.48
CA ASP A 279 -11.16 17.65 -7.85
C ASP A 279 -10.19 16.98 -8.84
N ALA A 280 -10.42 17.11 -10.16
CA ALA A 280 -9.50 16.59 -11.18
C ALA A 280 -8.07 17.13 -11.04
N CYS A 281 -7.90 18.29 -10.41
CA CYS A 281 -6.59 18.87 -10.09
C CYS A 281 -5.80 18.06 -9.05
N LEU A 282 -6.44 17.12 -8.35
CA LEU A 282 -5.81 16.24 -7.36
C LEU A 282 -5.23 14.95 -7.98
N ASP A 283 -5.49 14.70 -9.26
CA ASP A 283 -4.90 13.57 -9.99
C ASP A 283 -3.37 13.70 -10.04
N LEU A 284 -2.66 12.69 -9.51
CA LEU A 284 -1.20 12.65 -9.58
C LEU A 284 -0.73 12.30 -11.00
N THR A 285 -1.54 11.60 -11.78
CA THR A 285 -1.27 11.27 -13.17
C THR A 285 -2.50 11.42 -14.04
N SER A 286 -2.30 11.42 -15.35
CA SER A 286 -3.40 11.57 -16.32
C SER A 286 -4.44 10.44 -16.19
N SER A 287 -5.72 10.81 -16.11
CA SER A 287 -6.84 9.88 -16.08
C SER A 287 -7.06 9.11 -17.40
N SER A 288 -6.40 9.52 -18.47
CA SER A 288 -6.43 8.77 -19.74
C SER A 288 -5.46 7.60 -19.75
N THR A 289 -4.34 7.68 -19.04
CA THR A 289 -3.26 6.67 -19.08
C THR A 289 -3.07 5.95 -17.76
N PHE A 290 -3.32 6.57 -16.63
CA PHE A 290 -2.97 6.07 -15.27
C PHE A 290 -1.48 5.73 -15.15
N SER A 291 -0.62 6.33 -15.96
CA SER A 291 0.81 6.00 -16.03
C SER A 291 1.68 6.99 -15.27
N GLY A 292 2.68 6.49 -14.55
CA GLY A 292 3.71 7.31 -13.90
C GLY A 292 4.58 8.12 -14.86
N LYS A 293 4.47 7.87 -16.17
CA LYS A 293 5.12 8.68 -17.20
C LYS A 293 4.42 10.02 -17.42
N ASP A 294 3.12 10.10 -17.06
CA ASP A 294 2.26 11.26 -17.32
C ASP A 294 1.90 12.01 -16.02
N LEU A 295 2.84 12.06 -15.07
CA LEU A 295 2.64 12.74 -13.81
C LEU A 295 2.29 14.23 -14.00
N SER A 296 1.25 14.67 -13.31
CA SER A 296 0.93 16.10 -13.12
C SER A 296 2.04 16.80 -12.31
N ASP A 297 1.98 18.12 -12.21
CA ASP A 297 2.92 18.85 -11.34
C ASP A 297 2.72 18.47 -9.87
N TRP A 298 1.49 18.16 -9.46
CA TRP A 298 1.17 17.61 -8.15
C TRP A 298 1.85 16.23 -7.97
N GLY A 299 1.67 15.31 -8.93
CA GLY A 299 2.32 14.00 -8.91
C GLY A 299 3.84 14.10 -8.86
N LYS A 300 4.45 14.96 -9.69
CA LYS A 300 5.90 15.19 -9.66
C LYS A 300 6.37 15.66 -8.28
N TYR A 301 5.60 16.53 -7.61
CA TYR A 301 5.99 16.99 -6.28
C TYR A 301 5.87 15.88 -5.23
N VAL A 302 4.79 15.08 -5.24
CA VAL A 302 4.59 13.97 -4.31
C VAL A 302 5.71 12.94 -4.43
N PHE A 303 6.14 12.63 -5.65
CA PHE A 303 7.19 11.63 -5.85
C PHE A 303 8.60 12.21 -5.68
N PHE A 304 8.91 13.36 -6.25
CA PHE A 304 10.29 13.85 -6.40
C PHE A 304 10.58 15.17 -5.65
N GLY A 305 9.55 15.79 -5.07
CA GLY A 305 9.69 17.03 -4.30
C GLY A 305 10.48 16.86 -3.00
N GLU A 306 10.58 17.94 -2.24
CA GLU A 306 11.13 17.91 -0.89
C GLU A 306 10.19 17.11 0.02
N GLY A 307 10.75 16.13 0.76
CA GLY A 307 9.93 15.20 1.57
C GLY A 307 9.12 14.18 0.74
N GLY A 308 9.33 14.13 -0.57
CA GLY A 308 8.65 13.21 -1.49
C GLY A 308 9.08 11.75 -1.36
N ILE A 309 8.35 10.88 -2.05
CA ILE A 309 8.48 9.42 -1.95
C ILE A 309 9.90 8.95 -2.24
N GLU A 310 10.49 9.38 -3.36
CA GLU A 310 11.82 8.95 -3.80
C GLU A 310 12.89 9.08 -2.70
N LYS A 311 12.82 10.16 -1.91
CA LYS A 311 13.84 10.50 -0.90
C LYS A 311 13.53 9.94 0.48
N THR A 312 12.28 9.62 0.77
CA THR A 312 11.82 9.38 2.15
C THR A 312 11.17 8.03 2.38
N SER A 313 10.78 7.33 1.31
CA SER A 313 10.13 6.04 1.39
C SER A 313 11.12 4.92 1.74
N LYS A 314 10.67 3.99 2.58
CA LYS A 314 11.34 2.72 2.86
C LYS A 314 10.31 1.62 2.80
N LYS A 315 10.59 0.57 2.06
CA LYS A 315 9.71 -0.59 2.00
C LYS A 315 9.66 -1.30 3.36
N ALA A 316 8.50 -1.83 3.70
CA ALA A 316 8.37 -2.77 4.81
C ALA A 316 9.25 -4.02 4.58
N TYR A 317 9.57 -4.73 5.64
CA TYR A 317 10.32 -5.99 5.59
C TYR A 317 11.71 -5.93 4.94
N GLY A 318 12.32 -4.75 4.89
CA GLY A 318 13.67 -4.58 4.35
C GLY A 318 13.75 -4.53 2.81
N GLY A 319 12.62 -4.27 2.16
CA GLY A 319 12.58 -3.93 0.73
C GLY A 319 12.54 -5.08 -0.26
N SER A 320 12.35 -6.32 0.22
CA SER A 320 11.90 -7.40 -0.66
C SER A 320 10.37 -7.46 -0.58
N GLY A 321 9.70 -6.96 -1.61
CA GLY A 321 8.25 -7.12 -1.76
C GLY A 321 7.93 -8.60 -1.93
N GLY A 322 6.88 -9.06 -1.25
CA GLY A 322 6.38 -10.42 -1.34
C GLY A 322 7.02 -11.37 -0.33
N ASN A 323 6.32 -12.43 -0.04
CA ASN A 323 6.75 -13.59 0.77
C ASN A 323 7.89 -14.36 0.07
N ASP A 324 8.71 -13.66 -0.73
CA ASP A 324 9.76 -14.24 -1.53
C ASP A 324 11.02 -14.43 -0.71
N ASN A 325 11.22 -15.67 -0.22
CA ASN A 325 12.54 -16.22 0.05
C ASN A 325 13.47 -16.19 -1.21
N TYR A 326 13.03 -15.49 -2.26
CA TYR A 326 13.68 -15.41 -3.55
C TYR A 326 14.24 -13.99 -3.73
N GLY A 327 15.51 -13.79 -3.49
CA GLY A 327 16.22 -12.55 -3.83
C GLY A 327 16.18 -12.25 -5.34
N TYR A 328 16.56 -11.03 -5.74
CA TYR A 328 16.80 -10.75 -7.15
C TYR A 328 18.04 -11.52 -7.65
N CYS A 329 17.96 -12.00 -8.89
CA CYS A 329 19.09 -12.63 -9.56
C CYS A 329 20.23 -11.61 -9.77
N GLU A 330 21.47 -12.08 -9.66
CA GLU A 330 22.63 -11.29 -10.06
C GLU A 330 22.72 -11.15 -11.58
N GLY A 331 22.31 -12.20 -12.32
CA GLY A 331 22.19 -12.22 -13.76
C GLY A 331 20.79 -11.91 -14.27
N CYS A 332 20.64 -11.95 -15.61
CA CYS A 332 19.39 -11.63 -16.31
C CYS A 332 18.80 -12.84 -17.05
N GLU A 333 19.23 -14.07 -16.72
CA GLU A 333 18.75 -15.28 -17.38
C GLU A 333 17.36 -15.66 -16.86
N ILE A 334 16.35 -15.58 -17.74
CA ILE A 334 14.97 -15.94 -17.42
C ILE A 334 14.82 -17.45 -17.62
N THR A 335 14.55 -18.18 -16.52
CA THR A 335 14.28 -19.62 -16.54
C THR A 335 12.79 -19.96 -16.47
N ALA A 336 11.96 -19.04 -15.97
CA ALA A 336 10.52 -19.19 -15.89
C ALA A 336 9.80 -17.84 -15.97
N THR A 337 8.52 -17.86 -16.32
CA THR A 337 7.62 -16.71 -16.24
C THR A 337 6.44 -17.11 -15.37
N GLY A 338 6.18 -16.37 -14.31
CA GLY A 338 5.00 -16.57 -13.46
C GLY A 338 3.71 -16.21 -14.20
N ASP A 339 2.57 -16.73 -13.71
CA ASP A 339 1.25 -16.41 -14.25
C ASP A 339 0.92 -14.91 -14.15
N ASP A 340 1.57 -14.19 -13.24
CA ASP A 340 1.53 -12.75 -13.03
C ASP A 340 2.43 -11.96 -14.02
N GLY A 341 3.16 -12.65 -14.90
CA GLY A 341 4.11 -12.06 -15.84
C GLY A 341 5.51 -11.81 -15.25
N SER A 342 5.74 -12.10 -13.98
CA SER A 342 7.05 -11.97 -13.34
C SER A 342 8.08 -12.90 -14.01
N LYS A 343 9.32 -12.40 -14.15
CA LYS A 343 10.41 -13.17 -14.74
C LYS A 343 11.30 -13.72 -13.62
N TRP A 344 11.63 -15.00 -13.75
CA TRP A 344 12.36 -15.76 -12.75
C TRP A 344 13.65 -16.33 -13.35
N GLY A 345 14.70 -16.31 -12.56
CA GLY A 345 15.96 -16.98 -12.82
C GLY A 345 16.24 -18.07 -11.80
N TYR A 346 17.33 -18.80 -11.98
CA TYR A 346 17.79 -19.82 -11.03
C TYR A 346 19.30 -19.70 -10.86
N GLU A 347 19.75 -19.27 -9.67
CA GLU A 347 21.16 -19.04 -9.35
C GLU A 347 21.51 -19.64 -7.99
N ASN A 348 22.73 -20.18 -7.87
CA ASN A 348 23.23 -20.74 -6.62
C ASN A 348 22.31 -21.77 -5.96
N GLY A 349 21.59 -22.57 -6.77
CA GLY A 349 20.68 -23.60 -6.28
C GLY A 349 19.32 -23.06 -5.78
N LYS A 350 18.97 -21.80 -6.08
CA LYS A 350 17.72 -21.15 -5.66
C LYS A 350 17.07 -20.38 -6.79
N SER A 351 15.74 -20.34 -6.79
CA SER A 351 14.99 -19.41 -7.63
C SER A 351 15.20 -17.99 -7.18
N CYS A 352 15.30 -17.04 -8.10
CA CYS A 352 15.41 -15.60 -7.85
C CYS A 352 14.57 -14.83 -8.86
N ARG A 353 14.13 -13.62 -8.53
CA ARG A 353 13.41 -12.74 -9.47
C ARG A 353 14.39 -12.00 -10.37
N ILE A 354 14.05 -11.86 -11.64
CA ILE A 354 14.81 -11.00 -12.57
C ILE A 354 14.39 -9.56 -12.38
N ASP A 355 15.36 -8.69 -12.06
CA ASP A 355 15.17 -7.26 -12.09
C ASP A 355 15.19 -6.78 -13.54
N ILE A 356 13.98 -6.61 -14.11
CA ILE A 356 13.82 -6.18 -15.50
C ILE A 356 14.45 -4.81 -15.74
N ASN A 357 14.47 -3.92 -14.76
CA ASN A 357 15.07 -2.57 -14.91
C ASN A 357 16.60 -2.65 -14.98
N LYS A 358 17.21 -3.50 -14.16
CA LYS A 358 18.64 -3.78 -14.20
C LYS A 358 19.02 -4.50 -15.51
N CYS A 359 18.16 -5.42 -15.96
CA CYS A 359 18.41 -6.23 -17.13
C CYS A 359 18.15 -5.50 -18.45
N ASN A 360 17.25 -4.55 -18.51
CA ASN A 360 17.03 -3.67 -19.66
C ASN A 360 18.17 -2.65 -19.87
N GLY A 361 19.00 -2.41 -18.84
CA GLY A 361 20.16 -1.49 -18.93
C GLY A 361 21.42 -2.10 -19.53
N SER A 362 21.48 -3.43 -19.74
CA SER A 362 22.65 -4.13 -20.26
C SER A 362 22.52 -4.61 -21.72
N GLY A 363 21.95 -3.79 -22.59
CA GLY A 363 22.18 -3.88 -24.05
C GLY A 363 21.70 -5.14 -24.78
N THR A 364 20.86 -5.99 -24.20
CA THR A 364 20.20 -7.08 -24.90
C THR A 364 18.73 -6.72 -25.14
N ASP A 365 18.44 -6.23 -26.35
CA ASP A 365 17.07 -6.11 -26.85
C ASP A 365 16.39 -7.48 -26.70
N ILE A 366 15.32 -7.60 -25.91
CA ILE A 366 14.54 -8.84 -25.77
C ILE A 366 13.30 -8.74 -26.65
N ALA A 367 13.06 -9.77 -27.47
CA ALA A 367 11.88 -9.87 -28.30
C ALA A 367 10.59 -10.07 -27.44
N PRO A 368 9.40 -9.76 -27.96
CA PRO A 368 8.11 -9.88 -27.22
C PRO A 368 7.83 -11.29 -26.68
N ASN A 369 8.43 -12.33 -27.26
CA ASN A 369 8.33 -13.72 -26.82
C ASN A 369 9.33 -14.09 -25.69
N GLY A 370 10.12 -13.13 -25.18
CA GLY A 370 11.02 -13.31 -24.05
C GLY A 370 12.41 -13.83 -24.37
N PHE A 371 12.74 -14.03 -25.65
CA PHE A 371 14.09 -14.43 -26.09
C PHE A 371 14.93 -13.21 -26.46
N PRO A 372 16.27 -13.25 -26.27
CA PRO A 372 17.14 -12.17 -26.71
C PRO A 372 17.11 -12.03 -28.23
N TYR A 373 17.26 -10.80 -28.74
CA TYR A 373 17.54 -10.61 -30.14
C TYR A 373 18.96 -11.04 -30.46
N CYS A 374 19.14 -11.66 -31.65
CA CYS A 374 20.46 -12.02 -32.18
C CYS A 374 21.29 -10.76 -32.45
N SER A 375 22.58 -10.85 -32.26
CA SER A 375 23.54 -9.82 -32.65
C SER A 375 23.83 -9.86 -34.16
N SER A 376 23.63 -11.02 -34.81
CA SER A 376 23.73 -11.23 -36.26
C SER A 376 22.35 -11.38 -36.90
N CYS A 377 22.30 -11.31 -38.24
CA CYS A 377 21.09 -11.55 -39.03
C CYS A 377 21.02 -13.00 -39.58
N ASP A 378 21.81 -13.91 -39.05
CA ASP A 378 21.89 -15.29 -39.53
C ASP A 378 20.71 -16.12 -39.03
N VAL A 379 19.77 -16.43 -39.93
CA VAL A 379 18.60 -17.24 -39.62
C VAL A 379 18.97 -18.72 -39.62
N THR A 380 18.79 -19.38 -38.48
CA THR A 380 19.00 -20.83 -38.33
C THR A 380 17.71 -21.61 -38.61
N VAL A 381 16.56 -21.06 -38.15
CA VAL A 381 15.25 -21.70 -38.35
C VAL A 381 14.15 -20.62 -38.34
N THR A 382 13.04 -20.88 -39.04
CA THR A 382 11.82 -20.11 -38.95
C THR A 382 10.74 -20.94 -38.29
N GLY A 383 10.14 -20.45 -37.18
CA GLY A 383 9.06 -21.10 -36.50
C GLY A 383 7.75 -21.13 -37.29
N GLU A 384 6.79 -21.97 -36.90
CA GLU A 384 5.46 -22.05 -37.52
C GLU A 384 4.67 -20.75 -37.36
N ASP A 385 5.00 -19.95 -36.35
CA ASP A 385 4.48 -18.61 -36.07
C ASP A 385 5.11 -17.50 -36.92
N GLY A 386 6.04 -17.87 -37.83
CA GLY A 386 6.75 -16.94 -38.69
C GLY A 386 7.95 -16.24 -38.06
N ILE A 387 8.23 -16.47 -36.78
CA ILE A 387 9.37 -15.87 -36.08
C ILE A 387 10.67 -16.51 -36.61
N ARG A 388 11.63 -15.67 -37.00
CA ARG A 388 12.95 -16.10 -37.43
C ARG A 388 13.91 -16.19 -36.26
N TRP A 389 14.61 -17.32 -36.12
CA TRP A 389 15.51 -17.64 -35.02
C TRP A 389 16.94 -17.78 -35.52
N GLY A 390 17.87 -17.30 -34.73
CA GLY A 390 19.30 -17.55 -34.86
C GLY A 390 19.84 -18.35 -33.69
N TRP A 391 21.13 -18.70 -33.77
CA TRP A 391 21.84 -19.44 -32.74
C TRP A 391 23.18 -18.77 -32.46
N GLU A 392 23.35 -18.19 -31.27
CA GLU A 392 24.55 -17.46 -30.83
C GLU A 392 24.94 -17.87 -29.41
N ASN A 393 26.24 -18.01 -29.16
CA ASN A 393 26.77 -18.36 -27.85
C ASN A 393 26.12 -19.62 -27.22
N ASN A 394 25.82 -20.63 -28.03
CA ASN A 394 25.10 -21.84 -27.65
C ASN A 394 23.65 -21.62 -27.14
N LYS A 395 23.00 -20.55 -27.57
CA LYS A 395 21.61 -20.22 -27.19
C LYS A 395 20.80 -19.76 -28.41
N SER A 396 19.48 -20.02 -28.36
CA SER A 396 18.55 -19.48 -29.35
C SER A 396 18.33 -18.00 -29.12
N CYS A 397 18.24 -17.22 -30.17
CA CYS A 397 17.91 -15.82 -30.19
C CYS A 397 16.93 -15.50 -31.33
N VAL A 398 16.15 -14.42 -31.23
CA VAL A 398 15.20 -13.96 -32.25
C VAL A 398 15.91 -12.99 -33.20
N ILE A 399 15.71 -13.14 -34.49
CA ILE A 399 16.22 -12.16 -35.45
C ILE A 399 15.44 -10.83 -35.32
N ASN A 400 16.15 -9.72 -35.16
CA ASN A 400 15.54 -8.42 -35.10
C ASN A 400 15.28 -7.88 -36.50
N GLU A 401 14.05 -8.07 -37.00
CA GLU A 401 13.64 -7.68 -38.35
C GLU A 401 13.86 -6.19 -38.64
N SER A 402 13.91 -5.33 -37.61
CA SER A 402 14.14 -3.89 -37.80
C SER A 402 15.62 -3.54 -37.98
N LYS A 403 16.50 -4.46 -37.63
CA LYS A 403 17.96 -4.29 -37.77
C LYS A 403 18.55 -5.14 -38.91
N CYS A 404 17.76 -6.13 -39.37
CA CYS A 404 18.09 -7.05 -40.43
C CYS A 404 17.19 -6.89 -41.64
#